data_58e87db41c5cebd3f0931567634062ce
#
_entry.id   58e87db41c5cebd3f0931567634062ce
#
_cell.length_a   1.000
_cell.length_b   1.000
_cell.length_c   1.000
_cell.angle_alpha   90.00
_cell.angle_beta   90.00
_cell.angle_gamma   90.00
#
_symmetry.space_group_name_H-M   'P 1'
#
loop_
_entity.id
_entity.type
_entity.pdbx_description
1 polymer ?
#
loop_
_entity_poly.entity_id
_entity_poly.type
_entity_poly.pdbx_seq_one_letter_code
_entity_poly.pdbx_strand_id
1 'polypeptide(L)'
;MLNNSIQMKPKGKARINKPFSLLGNQKMDNMNVNEFHIQDIANFIKRMVMYDRTFLIGIDGGAGAGKSTFSRRLAECIAEHPVTVVRNDDFYRPLVERWKGSIDNKPLGDDYDWKKLRDEVIHPLRLGRDARFQRYDWLTGQLENWVEVRSGGITIIEGVLTTRNELSDLYDLRIWISCPGEVRIPRMLGRGDTLMDEIDFWLPTETQYITDHSPEKKAHLVLDSGMNVKPMIENSWIVKMWSLPIKV
;
A
#
# COMPACT_ATOMS: atom_id res chain seq x y z
N MET A 1 -38.45 -4.05 55.84
CA MET A 1 -37.75 -4.81 54.79
C MET A 1 -38.16 -4.23 53.43
N LEU A 2 -37.41 -3.30 52.91
CA LEU A 2 -37.69 -2.60 51.62
C LEU A 2 -36.59 -2.95 50.64
N ASN A 3 -36.95 -3.71 49.61
CA ASN A 3 -36.11 -4.07 48.49
C ASN A 3 -36.06 -2.90 47.50
N ASN A 4 -34.94 -2.23 47.40
CA ASN A 4 -34.68 -1.24 46.36
C ASN A 4 -33.89 -1.90 45.22
N SER A 5 -34.57 -2.34 44.19
CA SER A 5 -33.97 -2.76 42.93
C SER A 5 -33.72 -1.51 42.07
N ILE A 6 -32.47 -1.15 41.94
CA ILE A 6 -32.02 -0.08 41.01
C ILE A 6 -32.02 -0.66 39.59
N GLN A 7 -32.98 -0.26 38.78
CA GLN A 7 -32.99 -0.50 37.35
C GLN A 7 -31.99 0.47 36.67
N MET A 8 -30.90 -0.06 36.15
CA MET A 8 -30.04 0.69 35.24
C MET A 8 -30.70 0.79 33.86
N LYS A 9 -31.00 2.01 33.44
CA LYS A 9 -31.39 2.31 32.06
C LYS A 9 -30.17 2.19 31.15
N PRO A 10 -30.28 1.58 29.96
CA PRO A 10 -29.19 1.55 29.01
C PRO A 10 -28.98 2.96 28.45
N LYS A 11 -27.77 3.48 28.62
CA LYS A 11 -27.33 4.76 28.02
C LYS A 11 -27.07 4.60 26.52
N GLY A 12 -27.73 5.46 25.78
CA GLY A 12 -27.24 6.09 24.56
C GLY A 12 -26.86 5.17 23.40
N LYS A 13 -27.79 4.97 22.47
CA LYS A 13 -27.43 4.61 21.07
C LYS A 13 -26.52 5.68 20.53
N ALA A 14 -25.25 5.31 20.26
CA ALA A 14 -24.35 6.12 19.47
C ALA A 14 -25.02 6.43 18.13
N ARG A 15 -25.15 7.70 17.80
CA ARG A 15 -25.61 8.16 16.49
C ARG A 15 -24.61 7.66 15.46
N ILE A 16 -25.00 6.69 14.66
CA ILE A 16 -24.34 6.31 13.44
C ILE A 16 -24.44 7.54 12.54
N ASN A 17 -23.35 8.27 12.39
CA ASN A 17 -23.24 9.34 11.41
C ASN A 17 -23.40 8.72 10.03
N LYS A 18 -24.33 9.26 9.25
CA LYS A 18 -24.69 8.83 7.89
C LYS A 18 -23.45 8.70 7.02
N PRO A 19 -23.37 7.62 6.21
CA PRO A 19 -22.30 7.48 5.25
C PRO A 19 -22.40 8.58 4.18
N PHE A 20 -21.29 8.99 3.73
CA PHE A 20 -20.87 9.79 2.60
C PHE A 20 -21.91 9.97 1.45
N SER A 21 -23.00 10.69 1.69
CA SER A 21 -23.95 11.12 0.64
C SER A 21 -23.68 12.55 0.11
N LEU A 22 -22.48 13.09 0.39
CA LEU A 22 -22.10 14.47 0.01
C LEU A 22 -21.06 14.56 -1.11
N LEU A 23 -20.60 13.44 -1.67
CA LEU A 23 -20.09 13.42 -3.04
C LEU A 23 -21.27 12.93 -3.89
N GLY A 24 -21.95 13.89 -4.54
CA GLY A 24 -23.22 13.66 -5.22
C GLY A 24 -23.20 12.43 -6.11
N ASN A 25 -24.34 11.74 -6.17
CA ASN A 25 -24.71 10.83 -7.23
C ASN A 25 -24.69 11.57 -8.58
N GLN A 26 -23.53 11.98 -9.06
CA GLN A 26 -23.32 12.28 -10.46
C GLN A 26 -23.00 10.96 -11.13
N LYS A 27 -23.97 10.47 -11.91
CA LYS A 27 -23.75 9.42 -12.90
C LYS A 27 -22.43 9.70 -13.60
N MET A 28 -21.52 8.71 -13.57
CA MET A 28 -20.26 8.73 -14.31
C MET A 28 -20.54 8.51 -15.82
N ASP A 29 -21.36 9.37 -16.40
CA ASP A 29 -21.56 9.47 -17.85
C ASP A 29 -20.76 10.69 -18.32
N ASN A 30 -19.54 10.45 -18.71
CA ASN A 30 -18.45 11.26 -19.26
C ASN A 30 -17.23 11.26 -18.33
N MET A 31 -16.13 10.71 -18.85
CA MET A 31 -14.83 10.64 -18.19
C MET A 31 -14.34 12.03 -17.73
N ASN A 32 -14.86 12.50 -16.62
CA ASN A 32 -14.23 13.57 -15.86
C ASN A 32 -13.21 12.90 -14.96
N VAL A 33 -11.96 13.01 -15.35
CA VAL A 33 -10.82 12.65 -14.53
C VAL A 33 -10.90 13.47 -13.24
N ASN A 34 -11.28 12.84 -12.14
CA ASN A 34 -11.36 13.54 -10.86
C ASN A 34 -9.94 13.70 -10.31
N GLU A 35 -9.46 14.93 -10.31
CA GLU A 35 -8.23 15.31 -9.63
C GLU A 35 -8.51 15.39 -8.14
N PHE A 36 -7.72 14.62 -7.35
CA PHE A 36 -7.80 14.64 -5.90
C PHE A 36 -6.46 15.10 -5.32
N HIS A 37 -6.53 15.96 -4.34
CA HIS A 37 -5.37 16.28 -3.53
C HIS A 37 -5.05 15.11 -2.60
N ILE A 38 -3.77 14.84 -2.37
CA ILE A 38 -3.35 13.79 -1.44
C ILE A 38 -3.95 14.00 -0.05
N GLN A 39 -4.26 15.25 0.31
CA GLN A 39 -4.91 15.59 1.56
C GLN A 39 -6.32 15.01 1.68
N ASP A 40 -7.05 14.86 0.57
CA ASP A 40 -8.39 14.28 0.57
C ASP A 40 -8.31 12.78 0.86
N ILE A 41 -7.30 12.10 0.26
CA ILE A 41 -6.99 10.70 0.54
C ILE A 41 -6.58 10.54 2.01
N ALA A 42 -5.71 11.42 2.50
CA ALA A 42 -5.28 11.45 3.89
C ALA A 42 -6.47 11.62 4.85
N ASN A 43 -7.35 12.59 4.58
CA ASN A 43 -8.55 12.84 5.39
C ASN A 43 -9.53 11.65 5.37
N PHE A 44 -9.59 10.92 4.27
CA PHE A 44 -10.35 9.68 4.20
C PHE A 44 -9.74 8.61 5.09
N ILE A 45 -8.42 8.36 5.00
CA ILE A 45 -7.70 7.39 5.82
C ILE A 45 -7.87 7.69 7.30
N LYS A 46 -7.71 8.95 7.73
CA LYS A 46 -7.87 9.38 9.13
C LYS A 46 -9.23 9.00 9.73
N ARG A 47 -10.29 8.99 8.92
CA ARG A 47 -11.64 8.56 9.36
C ARG A 47 -11.79 7.05 9.48
N MET A 48 -10.91 6.29 8.84
CA MET A 48 -10.91 4.83 8.83
C MET A 48 -10.05 4.22 9.95
N VAL A 49 -9.10 5.00 10.49
CA VAL A 49 -8.16 4.53 11.50
C VAL A 49 -8.92 4.22 12.79
N MET A 50 -8.77 2.99 13.27
CA MET A 50 -9.26 2.55 14.57
C MET A 50 -8.09 2.54 15.54
N TYR A 51 -8.28 3.09 16.74
CA TYR A 51 -7.19 3.24 17.72
C TYR A 51 -6.80 1.95 18.45
N ASP A 52 -7.56 0.89 18.26
CA ASP A 52 -7.38 -0.40 18.94
C ASP A 52 -6.47 -1.38 18.15
N ARG A 53 -6.12 -1.05 16.92
CA ARG A 53 -5.28 -1.88 16.05
C ARG A 53 -4.49 -1.06 15.03
N THR A 54 -3.48 -1.67 14.44
CA THR A 54 -2.75 -1.07 13.32
C THR A 54 -3.61 -1.05 12.06
N PHE A 55 -3.71 0.10 11.41
CA PHE A 55 -4.33 0.25 10.09
C PHE A 55 -3.27 0.00 9.00
N LEU A 56 -3.45 -1.05 8.20
CA LEU A 56 -2.48 -1.50 7.21
C LEU A 56 -2.84 -1.02 5.81
N ILE A 57 -1.94 -0.28 5.17
CA ILE A 57 -2.09 0.22 3.81
C ILE A 57 -1.07 -0.47 2.91
N GLY A 58 -1.53 -1.18 1.86
CA GLY A 58 -0.68 -1.70 0.80
C GLY A 58 -0.67 -0.73 -0.40
N ILE A 59 0.50 -0.26 -0.81
CA ILE A 59 0.68 0.60 -1.99
C ILE A 59 1.52 -0.15 -3.01
N ASP A 60 0.90 -0.48 -4.15
CA ASP A 60 1.50 -1.28 -5.20
C ASP A 60 1.46 -0.54 -6.55
N GLY A 61 2.18 -1.06 -7.52
CA GLY A 61 2.33 -0.49 -8.86
C GLY A 61 3.66 -0.86 -9.47
N GLY A 62 3.83 -0.67 -10.76
CA GLY A 62 5.07 -0.98 -11.45
C GLY A 62 6.28 -0.20 -10.92
N ALA A 63 7.47 -0.71 -11.17
CA ALA A 63 8.70 0.01 -10.88
C ALA A 63 8.69 1.38 -11.59
N GLY A 64 9.12 2.45 -10.93
CA GLY A 64 9.08 3.82 -11.49
C GLY A 64 7.70 4.50 -11.44
N ALA A 65 6.63 3.84 -10.96
CA ALA A 65 5.28 4.42 -10.90
C ALA A 65 5.11 5.53 -9.85
N GLY A 66 6.06 5.74 -8.96
CA GLY A 66 6.01 6.82 -7.95
C GLY A 66 5.48 6.41 -6.59
N LYS A 67 5.42 5.11 -6.28
CA LYS A 67 4.95 4.56 -4.99
C LYS A 67 5.63 5.20 -3.78
N SER A 68 6.95 5.20 -3.74
CA SER A 68 7.73 5.74 -2.60
C SER A 68 7.53 7.25 -2.43
N THR A 69 7.32 7.99 -3.53
CA THR A 69 7.00 9.43 -3.46
C THR A 69 5.62 9.64 -2.87
N PHE A 70 4.64 8.85 -3.33
CA PHE A 70 3.27 8.94 -2.83
C PHE A 70 3.18 8.54 -1.36
N SER A 71 3.77 7.40 -0.97
CA SER A 71 3.73 6.91 0.42
C SER A 71 4.38 7.89 1.41
N ARG A 72 5.52 8.49 1.04
CA ARG A 72 6.16 9.53 1.86
C ARG A 72 5.26 10.75 2.05
N ARG A 73 4.68 11.28 0.97
CA ARG A 73 3.78 12.44 1.04
C ARG A 73 2.49 12.12 1.79
N LEU A 74 1.95 10.93 1.59
CA LEU A 74 0.77 10.49 2.35
C LEU A 74 1.08 10.42 3.83
N ALA A 75 2.23 9.86 4.21
CA ALA A 75 2.67 9.80 5.61
C ALA A 75 2.80 11.21 6.22
N GLU A 76 3.34 12.18 5.48
CA GLU A 76 3.41 13.59 5.90
C GLU A 76 2.02 14.18 6.16
N CYS A 77 1.03 13.88 5.28
CA CYS A 77 -0.35 14.38 5.40
C CYS A 77 -1.14 13.77 6.56
N ILE A 78 -0.72 12.61 7.06
CA ILE A 78 -1.39 11.89 8.16
C ILE A 78 -0.53 11.81 9.43
N ALA A 79 0.52 12.62 9.52
CA ALA A 79 1.53 12.59 10.60
C ALA A 79 0.98 12.95 11.99
N GLU A 80 -0.29 13.34 12.14
CA GLU A 80 -0.98 13.45 13.44
C GLU A 80 -1.22 12.07 14.11
N HIS A 81 -1.16 10.98 13.31
CA HIS A 81 -1.12 9.61 13.78
C HIS A 81 0.31 9.09 13.75
N PRO A 82 0.67 8.10 14.58
CA PRO A 82 1.90 7.35 14.39
C PRO A 82 1.88 6.66 13.02
N VAL A 83 2.84 6.98 12.14
CA VAL A 83 2.94 6.40 10.80
C VAL A 83 4.29 5.74 10.61
N THR A 84 4.29 4.51 10.15
CA THR A 84 5.51 3.80 9.71
C THR A 84 5.39 3.42 8.24
N VAL A 85 6.47 3.63 7.48
CA VAL A 85 6.57 3.16 6.09
C VAL A 85 7.55 2.00 6.03
N VAL A 86 7.07 0.87 5.51
CA VAL A 86 7.86 -0.34 5.28
C VAL A 86 7.96 -0.55 3.76
N ARG A 87 9.16 -0.80 3.27
CA ARG A 87 9.41 -1.02 1.84
C ARG A 87 9.45 -2.50 1.54
N ASN A 88 8.75 -2.95 0.50
CA ASN A 88 8.84 -4.34 0.06
C ASN A 88 10.26 -4.71 -0.38
N ASP A 89 11.04 -3.74 -0.87
CA ASP A 89 12.44 -3.92 -1.25
C ASP A 89 13.35 -4.32 -0.07
N ASP A 90 12.92 -4.05 1.17
CA ASP A 90 13.63 -4.50 2.37
C ASP A 90 13.52 -6.03 2.58
N PHE A 91 12.64 -6.71 1.84
CA PHE A 91 12.37 -8.15 1.91
C PHE A 91 12.94 -8.92 0.72
N TYR A 92 13.95 -8.39 0.04
CA TYR A 92 14.71 -9.18 -0.93
C TYR A 92 15.39 -10.36 -0.25
N ARG A 93 15.42 -11.50 -0.94
CA ARG A 93 16.16 -12.67 -0.45
C ARG A 93 17.66 -12.43 -0.58
N PRO A 94 18.47 -12.92 0.37
CA PRO A 94 19.91 -12.99 0.20
C PRO A 94 20.29 -13.66 -1.12
N LEU A 95 21.37 -13.20 -1.76
CA LEU A 95 21.80 -13.71 -3.06
C LEU A 95 21.97 -15.24 -3.09
N VAL A 96 22.37 -15.84 -1.97
CA VAL A 96 22.58 -17.29 -1.83
C VAL A 96 21.26 -18.08 -1.84
N GLU A 97 20.15 -17.45 -1.47
CA GLU A 97 18.81 -18.04 -1.37
C GLU A 97 17.95 -17.83 -2.62
N ARG A 98 18.40 -16.97 -3.57
CA ARG A 98 17.66 -16.69 -4.78
C ARG A 98 17.64 -17.87 -5.72
N TRP A 99 16.63 -17.89 -6.58
CA TRP A 99 16.46 -18.92 -7.61
C TRP A 99 17.73 -19.13 -8.45
N LYS A 100 18.14 -20.40 -8.60
CA LYS A 100 19.34 -20.82 -9.34
C LYS A 100 19.02 -21.69 -10.56
N GLY A 101 17.72 -21.93 -10.82
CA GLY A 101 17.25 -22.69 -11.97
C GLY A 101 17.12 -21.83 -13.23
N SER A 102 16.52 -22.42 -14.29
CA SER A 102 16.19 -21.65 -15.50
C SER A 102 15.23 -20.51 -15.17
N ILE A 103 15.41 -19.38 -15.84
CA ILE A 103 14.55 -18.20 -15.69
C ILE A 103 13.09 -18.50 -16.05
N ASP A 104 12.86 -19.40 -17.02
CA ASP A 104 11.53 -19.79 -17.47
C ASP A 104 10.72 -20.53 -16.39
N ASN A 105 11.40 -21.10 -15.41
CA ASN A 105 10.79 -21.85 -14.30
C ASN A 105 10.86 -21.08 -12.97
N LYS A 106 11.30 -19.82 -12.98
CA LYS A 106 11.41 -19.02 -11.77
C LYS A 106 10.02 -18.69 -11.23
N PRO A 107 9.73 -19.02 -9.96
CA PRO A 107 8.46 -18.63 -9.37
C PRO A 107 8.28 -17.11 -9.37
N LEU A 108 7.05 -16.66 -9.63
CA LEU A 108 6.73 -15.24 -9.70
C LEU A 108 7.12 -14.51 -8.41
N GLY A 109 8.03 -13.54 -8.57
CA GLY A 109 8.50 -12.70 -7.46
C GLY A 109 9.32 -13.46 -6.42
N ASP A 110 10.02 -14.55 -6.82
CA ASP A 110 10.85 -15.36 -5.90
C ASP A 110 12.00 -14.56 -5.27
N ASP A 111 12.43 -13.46 -5.90
CA ASP A 111 13.43 -12.59 -5.30
C ASP A 111 12.96 -11.91 -4.01
N TYR A 112 11.65 -11.78 -3.81
CA TYR A 112 11.05 -11.18 -2.62
C TYR A 112 10.54 -12.25 -1.65
N ASP A 113 10.92 -12.15 -0.39
CA ASP A 113 10.36 -13.00 0.66
C ASP A 113 9.05 -12.44 1.21
N TRP A 114 7.99 -12.56 0.41
CA TRP A 114 6.65 -12.15 0.83
C TRP A 114 6.14 -12.90 2.07
N LYS A 115 6.66 -14.12 2.32
CA LYS A 115 6.30 -14.88 3.53
C LYS A 115 6.89 -14.22 4.76
N LYS A 116 8.15 -13.79 4.68
CA LYS A 116 8.81 -13.02 5.74
C LYS A 116 8.06 -11.71 6.01
N LEU A 117 7.69 -10.95 4.95
CA LEU A 117 6.86 -9.75 5.10
C LEU A 117 5.54 -10.05 5.83
N ARG A 118 4.86 -11.14 5.45
CA ARG A 118 3.62 -11.56 6.10
C ARG A 118 3.82 -11.91 7.56
N ASP A 119 4.80 -12.76 7.85
CA ASP A 119 4.93 -13.42 9.15
C ASP A 119 5.66 -12.53 10.19
N GLU A 120 6.62 -11.71 9.74
CA GLU A 120 7.39 -10.83 10.63
C GLU A 120 6.79 -9.42 10.75
N VAL A 121 5.95 -8.96 9.80
CA VAL A 121 5.37 -7.61 9.83
C VAL A 121 3.85 -7.63 9.87
N ILE A 122 3.20 -8.15 8.83
CA ILE A 122 1.76 -8.00 8.68
C ILE A 122 1.00 -8.72 9.78
N HIS A 123 1.28 -9.99 10.03
CA HIS A 123 0.58 -10.78 11.04
C HIS A 123 0.78 -10.24 12.47
N PRO A 124 2.00 -9.91 12.94
CA PRO A 124 2.17 -9.29 14.25
C PRO A 124 1.35 -8.01 14.40
N LEU A 125 1.42 -7.09 13.43
CA LEU A 125 0.70 -5.81 13.48
C LEU A 125 -0.83 -5.99 13.49
N ARG A 126 -1.35 -6.96 12.72
CA ARG A 126 -2.78 -7.29 12.76
C ARG A 126 -3.25 -7.87 14.11
N LEU A 127 -2.34 -8.49 14.84
CA LEU A 127 -2.58 -9.03 16.19
C LEU A 127 -2.29 -7.99 17.30
N GLY A 128 -2.06 -6.72 16.96
CA GLY A 128 -1.75 -5.66 17.90
C GLY A 128 -0.39 -5.83 18.58
N ARG A 129 0.54 -6.55 17.95
CA ARG A 129 1.91 -6.77 18.43
C ARG A 129 2.90 -6.01 17.58
N ASP A 130 3.97 -5.52 18.19
CA ASP A 130 5.10 -4.93 17.48
C ASP A 130 5.72 -5.95 16.53
N ALA A 131 6.16 -5.47 15.38
CA ALA A 131 6.83 -6.26 14.37
C ALA A 131 8.34 -5.98 14.39
N ARG A 132 9.14 -6.98 14.00
CA ARG A 132 10.58 -6.86 13.90
C ARG A 132 11.11 -7.74 12.79
N PHE A 133 11.92 -7.17 11.89
CA PHE A 133 12.52 -7.89 10.78
C PHE A 133 13.92 -7.39 10.48
N GLN A 134 14.73 -8.22 9.79
CA GLN A 134 16.00 -7.79 9.22
C GLN A 134 15.78 -7.32 7.79
N ARG A 135 16.34 -6.14 7.48
CA ARG A 135 16.30 -5.53 6.15
C ARG A 135 17.38 -6.11 5.24
N TYR A 136 17.03 -6.29 3.96
CA TYR A 136 18.01 -6.59 2.93
C TYR A 136 18.92 -5.38 2.68
N ASP A 137 20.22 -5.62 2.70
CA ASP A 137 21.23 -4.62 2.36
C ASP A 137 21.74 -4.83 0.93
N TRP A 138 21.56 -3.80 0.10
CA TRP A 138 21.90 -3.85 -1.32
C TRP A 138 23.41 -3.85 -1.59
N LEU A 139 24.23 -3.38 -0.65
CA LEU A 139 25.69 -3.35 -0.79
C LEU A 139 26.29 -4.72 -0.48
N THR A 140 25.80 -5.39 0.55
CA THR A 140 26.33 -6.69 0.99
C THR A 140 25.57 -7.88 0.38
N GLY A 141 24.34 -7.66 -0.10
CA GLY A 141 23.48 -8.73 -0.61
C GLY A 141 22.96 -9.68 0.48
N GLN A 142 22.96 -9.25 1.73
CA GLN A 142 22.59 -10.01 2.92
C GLN A 142 21.48 -9.32 3.71
N LEU A 143 20.94 -10.05 4.69
CA LEU A 143 20.03 -9.45 5.68
C LEU A 143 20.84 -8.81 6.78
N GLU A 144 20.66 -7.52 6.97
CA GLU A 144 21.33 -6.73 7.98
C GLU A 144 20.32 -5.86 8.73
N ASN A 145 20.77 -5.11 9.73
CA ASN A 145 20.00 -4.08 10.42
C ASN A 145 18.57 -4.46 10.79
N TRP A 146 18.34 -4.70 12.05
CA TRP A 146 17.01 -4.91 12.58
C TRP A 146 16.16 -3.65 12.52
N VAL A 147 14.96 -3.79 11.99
CA VAL A 147 13.93 -2.75 11.94
C VAL A 147 12.79 -3.16 12.87
N GLU A 148 12.36 -2.22 13.70
CA GLU A 148 11.19 -2.38 14.57
C GLU A 148 10.04 -1.53 14.05
N VAL A 149 8.83 -2.10 14.02
CA VAL A 149 7.61 -1.42 13.64
C VAL A 149 6.62 -1.53 14.80
N ARG A 150 6.28 -0.40 15.39
CA ARG A 150 5.34 -0.37 16.52
C ARG A 150 3.93 -0.67 16.05
N SER A 151 3.21 -1.45 16.83
CA SER A 151 1.78 -1.68 16.64
C SER A 151 0.97 -0.44 16.99
N GLY A 152 -0.23 -0.35 16.44
CA GLY A 152 -1.08 0.85 16.52
C GLY A 152 -0.76 1.87 15.43
N GLY A 153 -1.62 2.87 15.29
CA GLY A 153 -1.47 3.88 14.22
C GLY A 153 -1.61 3.30 12.81
N ILE A 154 -0.79 3.78 11.88
CA ILE A 154 -0.85 3.44 10.47
C ILE A 154 0.47 2.84 10.02
N THR A 155 0.44 1.70 9.35
CA THR A 155 1.62 1.15 8.66
C THR A 155 1.34 1.10 7.16
N ILE A 156 2.16 1.80 6.40
CA ILE A 156 2.16 1.80 4.93
C ILE A 156 3.22 0.82 4.47
N ILE A 157 2.82 -0.19 3.71
CA ILE A 157 3.75 -1.13 3.05
C ILE A 157 3.71 -0.82 1.57
N GLU A 158 4.86 -0.46 0.98
CA GLU A 158 4.95 -0.03 -0.40
C GLU A 158 6.00 -0.81 -1.19
N GLY A 159 5.72 -1.07 -2.45
CA GLY A 159 6.64 -1.74 -3.36
C GLY A 159 5.92 -2.48 -4.49
N VAL A 160 6.68 -3.06 -5.40
CA VAL A 160 6.16 -3.98 -6.42
C VAL A 160 5.76 -5.29 -5.73
N LEU A 161 4.69 -5.95 -6.18
CA LEU A 161 4.15 -7.19 -5.62
C LEU A 161 3.62 -7.08 -4.16
N THR A 162 3.52 -5.90 -3.61
CA THR A 162 3.07 -5.68 -2.23
C THR A 162 1.65 -6.19 -2.00
N THR A 163 0.75 -6.02 -2.97
CA THR A 163 -0.65 -6.44 -2.85
C THR A 163 -0.96 -7.74 -3.60
N ARG A 164 0.04 -8.61 -3.75
CA ARG A 164 -0.14 -9.95 -4.33
C ARG A 164 -1.25 -10.73 -3.63
N ASN A 165 -1.83 -11.71 -4.33
CA ASN A 165 -3.02 -12.44 -3.85
C ASN A 165 -2.89 -12.97 -2.42
N GLU A 166 -1.71 -13.45 -2.06
CA GLU A 166 -1.44 -14.06 -0.75
C GLU A 166 -1.41 -13.02 0.39
N LEU A 167 -1.24 -11.74 0.06
CA LEU A 167 -1.20 -10.63 1.03
C LEU A 167 -2.41 -9.71 0.93
N SER A 168 -3.10 -9.72 -0.20
CA SER A 168 -4.14 -8.76 -0.57
C SER A 168 -5.19 -8.53 0.54
N ASP A 169 -5.71 -9.62 1.11
CA ASP A 169 -6.78 -9.55 2.12
C ASP A 169 -6.29 -9.19 3.52
N LEU A 170 -4.99 -9.04 3.68
CA LEU A 170 -4.38 -8.63 4.95
C LEU A 170 -4.30 -7.11 5.10
N TYR A 171 -4.52 -6.35 4.04
CA TYR A 171 -4.53 -4.88 4.07
C TYR A 171 -5.93 -4.33 4.30
N ASP A 172 -6.04 -3.28 5.10
CA ASP A 172 -7.26 -2.52 5.30
C ASP A 172 -7.55 -1.62 4.08
N LEU A 173 -6.49 -1.09 3.47
CA LEU A 173 -6.57 -0.28 2.25
C LEU A 173 -5.52 -0.74 1.24
N ARG A 174 -5.94 -0.99 0.01
CA ARG A 174 -5.06 -1.29 -1.12
C ARG A 174 -5.12 -0.16 -2.13
N ILE A 175 -3.95 0.36 -2.48
CA ILE A 175 -3.77 1.44 -3.46
C ILE A 175 -2.91 0.91 -4.59
N TRP A 176 -3.39 1.04 -5.81
CA TRP A 176 -2.62 0.77 -7.02
C TRP A 176 -2.21 2.08 -7.68
N ILE A 177 -0.93 2.24 -7.99
CA ILE A 177 -0.42 3.39 -8.76
C ILE A 177 -0.16 2.94 -10.19
N SER A 178 -1.07 3.31 -11.07
CA SER A 178 -0.98 3.06 -12.51
C SER A 178 -0.06 4.07 -13.16
N CYS A 179 0.86 3.59 -14.01
CA CYS A 179 1.76 4.44 -14.78
C CYS A 179 2.16 3.69 -16.06
N PRO A 180 1.96 4.28 -17.24
CA PRO A 180 2.40 3.68 -18.49
C PRO A 180 3.92 3.46 -18.55
N GLY A 181 4.35 2.40 -19.26
CA GLY A 181 5.76 2.04 -19.38
C GLY A 181 6.62 3.16 -19.97
N GLU A 182 6.10 3.84 -20.99
CA GLU A 182 6.77 4.97 -21.66
C GLU A 182 7.03 6.17 -20.73
N VAL A 183 6.31 6.26 -19.62
CA VAL A 183 6.50 7.32 -18.62
C VAL A 183 7.43 6.87 -17.50
N ARG A 184 7.27 5.63 -17.00
CA ARG A 184 7.99 5.16 -15.81
C ARG A 184 9.41 4.68 -16.12
N ILE A 185 9.65 4.09 -17.32
CA ILE A 185 10.99 3.63 -17.70
C ILE A 185 11.99 4.79 -17.76
N PRO A 186 11.72 5.91 -18.45
CA PRO A 186 12.61 7.07 -18.41
C PRO A 186 12.82 7.62 -16.99
N ARG A 187 11.83 7.53 -16.11
CA ARG A 187 11.98 7.95 -14.70
C ARG A 187 12.96 7.06 -13.94
N MET A 188 12.96 5.74 -14.18
CA MET A 188 13.91 4.82 -13.57
C MET A 188 15.34 5.09 -14.06
N LEU A 189 15.55 5.18 -15.37
CA LEU A 189 16.84 5.50 -15.97
C LEU A 189 17.39 6.86 -15.50
N GLY A 190 16.52 7.86 -15.37
CA GLY A 190 16.90 9.21 -14.94
C GLY A 190 17.35 9.31 -13.47
N ARG A 191 17.13 8.26 -12.65
CA ARG A 191 17.69 8.20 -11.29
C ARG A 191 19.17 7.86 -11.25
N GLY A 192 19.67 7.19 -12.29
CA GLY A 192 21.06 6.78 -12.41
C GLY A 192 21.46 5.56 -11.56
N ASP A 193 20.50 4.92 -10.92
CA ASP A 193 20.67 3.74 -10.07
C ASP A 193 20.13 2.45 -10.70
N THR A 194 19.61 2.52 -11.92
CA THR A 194 19.01 1.40 -12.64
C THR A 194 19.49 1.39 -14.09
N LEU A 195 19.93 0.25 -14.57
CA LEU A 195 20.36 0.05 -15.96
C LEU A 195 19.22 -0.53 -16.81
N MET A 196 19.32 -0.35 -18.14
CA MET A 196 18.30 -0.87 -19.06
C MET A 196 18.19 -2.39 -19.00
N ASP A 197 19.31 -3.10 -18.90
CA ASP A 197 19.35 -4.56 -18.80
C ASP A 197 18.62 -5.06 -17.53
N GLU A 198 18.67 -4.30 -16.43
CA GLU A 198 17.95 -4.63 -15.21
C GLU A 198 16.44 -4.45 -15.40
N ILE A 199 16.03 -3.41 -16.13
CA ILE A 199 14.63 -3.17 -16.47
C ILE A 199 14.09 -4.30 -17.34
N ASP A 200 14.82 -4.68 -18.38
CA ASP A 200 14.46 -5.77 -19.28
C ASP A 200 14.35 -7.12 -18.56
N PHE A 201 15.17 -7.31 -17.51
CA PHE A 201 15.08 -8.49 -16.65
C PHE A 201 13.81 -8.52 -15.77
N TRP A 202 13.38 -7.37 -15.24
CA TRP A 202 12.26 -7.32 -14.30
C TRP A 202 10.89 -7.11 -14.95
N LEU A 203 10.85 -6.49 -16.10
CA LEU A 203 9.63 -6.14 -16.81
C LEU A 203 8.72 -7.36 -17.12
N PRO A 204 9.26 -8.52 -17.56
CA PRO A 204 8.44 -9.72 -17.75
C PRO A 204 7.79 -10.22 -16.45
N THR A 205 8.55 -10.26 -15.37
CA THR A 205 8.02 -10.66 -14.04
C THR A 205 6.90 -9.73 -13.58
N GLU A 206 7.07 -8.43 -13.76
CA GLU A 206 6.05 -7.44 -13.42
C GLU A 206 4.79 -7.60 -14.29
N THR A 207 4.96 -7.82 -15.58
CA THR A 207 3.85 -8.05 -16.52
C THR A 207 3.08 -9.32 -16.15
N GLN A 208 3.78 -10.40 -15.82
CA GLN A 208 3.17 -11.64 -15.36
C GLN A 208 2.41 -11.43 -14.05
N TYR A 209 3.00 -10.69 -13.10
CA TYR A 209 2.34 -10.34 -11.85
C TYR A 209 1.01 -9.60 -12.08
N ILE A 210 1.01 -8.58 -12.92
CA ILE A 210 -0.20 -7.81 -13.24
C ILE A 210 -1.27 -8.72 -13.86
N THR A 211 -0.86 -9.65 -14.72
CA THR A 211 -1.77 -10.60 -15.38
C THR A 211 -2.37 -11.58 -14.38
N ASP A 212 -1.53 -12.24 -13.59
CA ASP A 212 -1.93 -13.38 -12.74
C ASP A 212 -2.65 -12.92 -11.47
N HIS A 213 -2.22 -11.81 -10.89
CA HIS A 213 -2.76 -11.30 -9.62
C HIS A 213 -3.82 -10.22 -9.81
N SER A 214 -3.86 -9.54 -10.96
CA SER A 214 -4.78 -8.44 -11.27
C SER A 214 -4.88 -7.39 -10.13
N PRO A 215 -3.75 -6.86 -9.62
CA PRO A 215 -3.72 -6.01 -8.42
C PRO A 215 -4.52 -4.72 -8.60
N GLU A 216 -4.53 -4.13 -9.79
CA GLU A 216 -5.32 -2.94 -10.11
C GLU A 216 -6.82 -3.18 -9.90
N LYS A 217 -7.35 -4.33 -10.36
CA LYS A 217 -8.77 -4.67 -10.22
C LYS A 217 -9.18 -4.93 -8.77
N LYS A 218 -8.23 -5.31 -7.93
CA LYS A 218 -8.44 -5.62 -6.49
C LYS A 218 -8.14 -4.44 -5.59
N ALA A 219 -7.57 -3.36 -6.13
CA ALA A 219 -7.29 -2.16 -5.37
C ALA A 219 -8.58 -1.46 -4.95
N HIS A 220 -8.58 -0.85 -3.78
CA HIS A 220 -9.65 0.02 -3.31
C HIS A 220 -9.55 1.41 -3.94
N LEU A 221 -8.33 1.83 -4.29
CA LEU A 221 -8.03 3.10 -4.91
C LEU A 221 -7.00 2.89 -6.02
N VAL A 222 -7.30 3.38 -7.21
CA VAL A 222 -6.37 3.40 -8.35
C VAL A 222 -6.01 4.84 -8.67
N LEU A 223 -4.73 5.15 -8.60
CA LEU A 223 -4.17 6.45 -8.91
C LEU A 223 -3.43 6.39 -10.25
N ASP A 224 -3.53 7.43 -11.05
CA ASP A 224 -2.72 7.60 -12.26
C ASP A 224 -1.59 8.58 -12.02
N SER A 225 -0.37 8.14 -12.26
CA SER A 225 0.82 8.97 -12.21
C SER A 225 1.43 9.23 -13.59
N GLY A 226 0.82 8.73 -14.66
CA GLY A 226 1.29 8.83 -16.03
C GLY A 226 0.73 10.02 -16.80
N MET A 227 -0.47 10.49 -16.45
CA MET A 227 -1.04 11.66 -17.11
C MET A 227 -0.25 12.92 -16.77
N ASN A 228 -0.20 13.87 -17.72
CA ASN A 228 0.50 15.16 -17.65
C ASN A 228 0.00 16.11 -16.54
N VAL A 229 -0.36 15.57 -15.41
CA VAL A 229 -0.55 16.36 -14.23
C VAL A 229 0.84 16.80 -13.81
N LYS A 230 1.03 18.02 -13.43
CA LYS A 230 2.23 18.50 -12.75
C LYS A 230 2.26 17.84 -11.34
N PRO A 231 2.50 16.53 -11.21
CA PRO A 231 2.16 15.77 -10.00
C PRO A 231 3.11 16.08 -8.88
N MET A 232 4.24 16.64 -9.21
CA MET A 232 5.32 16.85 -8.25
C MET A 232 5.24 18.21 -7.54
N ILE A 233 4.49 19.16 -8.08
CA ILE A 233 4.46 20.53 -7.57
C ILE A 233 3.21 20.78 -6.70
N GLU A 234 2.08 20.13 -6.97
CA GLU A 234 0.79 20.50 -6.40
C GLU A 234 0.11 19.44 -5.52
N ASN A 235 0.79 18.32 -5.19
CA ASN A 235 0.20 17.24 -4.38
C ASN A 235 -1.13 16.66 -4.93
N SER A 236 -1.36 16.82 -6.23
CA SER A 236 -2.56 16.36 -6.92
C SER A 236 -2.33 15.00 -7.57
N TRP A 237 -3.32 14.12 -7.48
CA TRP A 237 -3.33 12.79 -8.07
C TRP A 237 -4.63 12.56 -8.81
N ILE A 238 -4.54 11.93 -9.97
CA ILE A 238 -5.71 11.53 -10.71
C ILE A 238 -6.23 10.20 -10.16
N VAL A 239 -7.44 10.19 -9.68
CA VAL A 239 -8.12 8.97 -9.23
C VAL A 239 -8.89 8.38 -10.41
N LYS A 240 -8.45 7.20 -10.88
CA LYS A 240 -9.15 6.44 -11.94
C LYS A 240 -10.31 5.62 -11.39
N MET A 241 -10.14 5.07 -10.20
CA MET A 241 -11.13 4.20 -9.60
C MET A 241 -11.13 4.38 -8.08
N TRP A 242 -12.32 4.47 -7.53
CA TRP A 242 -12.55 4.40 -6.10
C TRP A 242 -13.65 3.37 -5.85
N SER A 243 -13.28 2.20 -5.37
CA SER A 243 -14.24 1.15 -5.02
C SER A 243 -14.39 1.09 -3.50
N LEU A 244 -15.58 1.40 -3.02
CA LEU A 244 -16.01 1.12 -1.65
C LEU A 244 -17.10 0.05 -1.69
N PRO A 245 -17.21 -0.78 -0.67
CA PRO A 245 -16.94 -0.48 0.73
C PRO A 245 -15.70 -1.15 1.26
N ILE A 246 -14.87 -0.40 1.93
CA ILE A 246 -14.00 -0.96 2.93
C ILE A 246 -14.93 -1.54 3.99
N LYS A 247 -14.91 -2.85 4.20
CA LYS A 247 -15.62 -3.47 5.32
C LYS A 247 -15.00 -2.91 6.60
N VAL A 248 -15.75 -2.07 7.29
CA VAL A 248 -15.45 -1.60 8.65
C VAL A 248 -15.76 -2.72 9.60
#